data_a10c02480e9cc5d41d839e93fd33927a
#
_entry.id   a10c02480e9cc5d41d839e93fd33927a
#
_cell.length_a   1.000
_cell.length_b   1.000
_cell.length_c   1.000
_cell.angle_alpha   90.00
_cell.angle_beta   90.00
_cell.angle_gamma   90.00
#
_symmetry.space_group_name_H-M   'P 1'
#
loop_
_entity.id
_entity.type
_entity.pdbx_description
1 polymer ?
#
loop_
_entity_poly.entity_id
_entity_poly.type
_entity_poly.pdbx_seq_one_letter_code
_entity_poly.pdbx_strand_id
1 'polypeptide(L)'
;MRVADVGLPPWVFGRIARIAVANGALLTSIMTSRLTYGMASEGLLPSVLARVLPNRRSPWVAILVTTAVAMALALTGDLETLSNTVVLLLLLLFLSTNTAVLVLRKDRVDHDHFRTPVVLPVLALVSCVVLLTQQEAGVWIRGLLLLGLGVVLYFVTAATRRATARRAGSVR
;
A
#
# COMPACT_ATOMS: atom_id res chain seq x y z
N MET A 1 -16.27 -16.29 25.81
CA MET A 1 -17.15 -15.41 24.99
C MET A 1 -18.10 -16.34 24.23
N ARG A 2 -19.36 -16.46 24.66
CA ARG A 2 -20.34 -17.30 23.95
C ARG A 2 -20.70 -16.58 22.67
N VAL A 3 -20.23 -17.11 21.53
CA VAL A 3 -20.69 -16.69 20.21
C VAL A 3 -22.19 -17.02 20.17
N ALA A 4 -22.98 -15.98 19.86
CA ALA A 4 -24.44 -16.01 19.88
C ALA A 4 -25.01 -17.38 19.47
N ASP A 5 -26.02 -17.80 20.20
CA ASP A 5 -26.75 -19.08 20.09
C ASP A 5 -27.54 -19.17 18.77
N VAL A 6 -26.82 -19.13 17.67
CA VAL A 6 -27.39 -19.20 16.29
C VAL A 6 -27.46 -20.65 15.84
N GLY A 7 -27.48 -21.65 16.71
CA GLY A 7 -27.73 -23.06 16.36
C GLY A 7 -26.92 -23.62 15.15
N LEU A 8 -25.95 -22.89 14.62
CA LEU A 8 -25.14 -23.31 13.48
C LEU A 8 -23.93 -24.13 13.95
N PRO A 9 -23.66 -25.27 13.32
CA PRO A 9 -22.47 -26.06 13.63
C PRO A 9 -21.19 -25.24 13.41
N PRO A 10 -20.15 -25.35 14.27
CA PRO A 10 -18.90 -24.58 14.16
C PRO A 10 -18.20 -24.69 12.79
N TRP A 11 -18.35 -25.81 12.09
CA TRP A 11 -17.77 -26.03 10.78
C TRP A 11 -18.41 -25.17 9.68
N VAL A 12 -19.71 -24.84 9.79
CA VAL A 12 -20.42 -23.95 8.85
C VAL A 12 -19.89 -22.54 9.00
N PHE A 13 -19.74 -22.06 10.24
CA PHE A 13 -19.16 -20.76 10.52
C PHE A 13 -17.72 -20.63 9.97
N GLY A 14 -16.91 -21.67 10.15
CA GLY A 14 -15.56 -21.73 9.61
C GLY A 14 -15.51 -21.67 8.07
N ARG A 15 -16.46 -22.28 7.37
CA ARG A 15 -16.55 -22.18 5.91
C ARG A 15 -16.96 -20.79 5.45
N ILE A 16 -17.95 -20.20 6.08
CA ILE A 16 -18.40 -18.82 5.77
C ILE A 16 -17.25 -17.83 5.98
N ALA A 17 -16.55 -17.94 7.11
CA ALA A 17 -15.40 -17.10 7.42
C ALA A 17 -14.29 -17.22 6.36
N ARG A 18 -13.96 -18.43 5.92
CA ARG A 18 -12.96 -18.66 4.86
C ARG A 18 -13.35 -18.02 3.54
N ILE A 19 -14.62 -18.13 3.14
CA ILE A 19 -15.12 -17.51 1.91
C ILE A 19 -15.06 -15.98 2.02
N ALA A 20 -15.46 -15.41 3.15
CA ALA A 20 -15.41 -13.98 3.40
C ALA A 20 -13.98 -13.44 3.34
N VAL A 21 -13.02 -14.11 3.99
CA VAL A 21 -11.60 -13.74 3.95
C VAL A 21 -11.03 -13.86 2.55
N ALA A 22 -11.35 -14.95 1.83
CA ALA A 22 -10.89 -15.15 0.45
C ALA A 22 -11.41 -14.05 -0.49
N ASN A 23 -12.68 -13.63 -0.33
CA ASN A 23 -13.25 -12.53 -1.10
C ASN A 23 -12.53 -11.20 -0.80
N GLY A 24 -12.26 -10.90 0.47
CA GLY A 24 -11.47 -9.71 0.85
C GLY A 24 -10.05 -9.72 0.27
N ALA A 25 -9.39 -10.87 0.31
CA ALA A 25 -8.05 -11.04 -0.26
C ALA A 25 -8.05 -10.84 -1.79
N LEU A 26 -9.06 -11.33 -2.50
CA LEU A 26 -9.22 -11.12 -3.95
C LEU A 26 -9.41 -9.64 -4.28
N LEU A 27 -10.29 -8.94 -3.58
CA LEU A 27 -10.53 -7.50 -3.79
C LEU A 27 -9.26 -6.69 -3.56
N THR A 28 -8.55 -6.97 -2.47
CA THR A 28 -7.28 -6.31 -2.15
C THR A 28 -6.21 -6.59 -3.21
N SER A 29 -6.11 -7.83 -3.70
CA SER A 29 -5.17 -8.21 -4.76
C SER A 29 -5.46 -7.47 -6.08
N ILE A 30 -6.73 -7.32 -6.44
CA ILE A 30 -7.13 -6.55 -7.63
C ILE A 30 -6.75 -5.08 -7.48
N MET A 31 -7.05 -4.47 -6.33
CA MET A 31 -6.70 -3.06 -6.05
C MET A 31 -5.18 -2.85 -6.08
N THR A 32 -4.42 -3.70 -5.40
CA THR A 32 -2.96 -3.61 -5.31
C THR A 32 -2.30 -3.78 -6.68
N SER A 33 -2.76 -4.73 -7.50
CA SER A 33 -2.21 -4.94 -8.84
C SER A 33 -2.47 -3.75 -9.77
N ARG A 34 -3.65 -3.13 -9.67
CA ARG A 34 -4.00 -1.92 -10.42
C ARG A 34 -3.18 -0.71 -9.97
N LEU A 35 -2.99 -0.53 -8.66
CA LEU A 35 -2.15 0.52 -8.11
C LEU A 35 -0.70 0.35 -8.58
N THR A 36 -0.16 -0.86 -8.47
CA THR A 36 1.19 -1.20 -8.93
C THR A 36 1.37 -0.92 -10.42
N TYR A 37 0.39 -1.26 -11.24
CA TYR A 37 0.36 -0.93 -12.66
C TYR A 37 0.35 0.58 -12.90
N GLY A 38 -0.52 1.32 -12.20
CA GLY A 38 -0.60 2.78 -12.28
C GLY A 38 0.73 3.45 -11.93
N MET A 39 1.34 3.05 -10.82
CA MET A 39 2.66 3.55 -10.41
C MET A 39 3.75 3.21 -11.43
N ALA A 40 3.70 2.04 -12.07
CA ALA A 40 4.63 1.64 -13.10
C ALA A 40 4.42 2.43 -14.42
N SER A 41 3.19 2.75 -14.78
CA SER A 41 2.87 3.58 -15.96
C SER A 41 3.33 5.03 -15.78
N GLU A 42 3.22 5.57 -14.57
CA GLU A 42 3.79 6.88 -14.20
C GLU A 42 5.32 6.84 -14.03
N GLY A 43 5.90 5.63 -14.03
CA GLY A 43 7.33 5.38 -13.94
C GLY A 43 7.93 5.54 -12.55
N LEU A 44 7.11 5.42 -11.54
CA LEU A 44 7.55 5.32 -10.15
C LEU A 44 8.07 3.91 -9.83
N LEU A 45 7.64 2.90 -10.61
CA LEU A 45 8.08 1.52 -10.51
C LEU A 45 8.66 1.04 -11.85
N PRO A 46 9.43 -0.08 -11.86
CA PRO A 46 9.98 -0.64 -13.09
C PRO A 46 8.92 -0.88 -14.17
N SER A 47 9.19 -0.47 -15.39
CA SER A 47 8.27 -0.55 -16.54
C SER A 47 7.81 -1.98 -16.87
N VAL A 48 8.53 -2.98 -16.38
CA VAL A 48 8.14 -4.40 -16.49
C VAL A 48 6.80 -4.68 -15.82
N LEU A 49 6.49 -3.97 -14.73
CA LEU A 49 5.22 -4.08 -14.00
C LEU A 49 4.03 -3.44 -14.74
N ALA A 50 4.32 -2.59 -15.73
CA ALA A 50 3.30 -2.02 -16.63
C ALA A 50 2.92 -2.94 -17.81
N ARG A 51 3.49 -4.16 -17.89
CA ARG A 51 3.15 -5.10 -18.95
C ARG A 51 1.74 -5.67 -18.77
N VAL A 52 0.93 -5.53 -19.81
CA VAL A 52 -0.47 -5.96 -19.85
C VAL A 52 -0.61 -7.11 -20.85
N LEU A 53 -1.44 -8.10 -20.53
CA LEU A 53 -1.79 -9.17 -21.47
C LEU A 53 -2.62 -8.60 -22.63
N PRO A 54 -2.27 -8.86 -23.91
CA PRO A 54 -2.96 -8.26 -25.06
C PRO A 54 -4.46 -8.60 -25.10
N ASN A 55 -4.82 -9.85 -24.79
CA ASN A 55 -6.21 -10.32 -24.87
C ASN A 55 -7.10 -9.91 -23.69
N ARG A 56 -6.54 -9.81 -22.47
CA ARG A 56 -7.33 -9.59 -21.24
C ARG A 56 -7.11 -8.23 -20.61
N ARG A 57 -6.20 -7.43 -21.14
CA ARG A 57 -5.79 -6.11 -20.59
C ARG A 57 -5.50 -6.10 -19.08
N SER A 58 -5.06 -7.26 -18.56
CA SER A 58 -4.73 -7.45 -17.14
C SER A 58 -3.23 -7.29 -16.92
N PRO A 59 -2.77 -6.55 -15.90
CA PRO A 59 -1.34 -6.38 -15.58
C PRO A 59 -0.79 -7.64 -14.89
N TRP A 60 -0.57 -8.70 -15.66
CA TRP A 60 -0.20 -10.03 -15.17
C TRP A 60 1.10 -10.04 -14.37
N VAL A 61 2.08 -9.24 -14.77
CA VAL A 61 3.36 -9.14 -14.05
C VAL A 61 3.14 -8.49 -12.68
N ALA A 62 2.34 -7.42 -12.60
CA ALA A 62 2.02 -6.80 -11.33
C ALA A 62 1.29 -7.78 -10.40
N ILE A 63 0.34 -8.56 -10.93
CA ILE A 63 -0.38 -9.59 -10.16
C ILE A 63 0.59 -10.63 -9.60
N LEU A 64 1.48 -11.19 -10.45
CA LEU A 64 2.45 -12.19 -10.00
C LEU A 64 3.40 -11.66 -8.94
N VAL A 65 3.95 -10.47 -9.13
CA VAL A 65 4.88 -9.86 -8.19
C VAL A 65 4.20 -9.54 -6.86
N THR A 66 3.01 -8.92 -6.88
CA THR A 66 2.29 -8.60 -5.63
C THR A 66 1.85 -9.85 -4.89
N THR A 67 1.43 -10.91 -5.60
CA THR A 67 1.08 -12.20 -4.99
C THR A 67 2.32 -12.88 -4.40
N ALA A 68 3.44 -12.88 -5.10
CA ALA A 68 4.69 -13.44 -4.59
C ALA A 68 5.18 -12.72 -3.33
N VAL A 69 5.12 -11.39 -3.30
CA VAL A 69 5.46 -10.58 -2.12
C VAL A 69 4.51 -10.88 -0.97
N ALA A 70 3.20 -10.94 -1.21
CA ALA A 70 2.21 -11.28 -0.19
C ALA A 70 2.46 -12.67 0.39
N MET A 71 2.78 -13.65 -0.45
CA MET A 71 3.09 -15.01 -0.03
C MET A 71 4.38 -15.10 0.77
N ALA A 72 5.43 -14.38 0.35
CA ALA A 72 6.68 -14.29 1.10
C ALA A 72 6.45 -13.67 2.48
N LEU A 73 5.69 -12.59 2.58
CA LEU A 73 5.35 -11.96 3.85
C LEU A 73 4.52 -12.89 4.75
N ALA A 74 3.57 -13.62 4.18
CA ALA A 74 2.75 -14.59 4.93
C ALA A 74 3.57 -15.74 5.52
N LEU A 75 4.69 -16.11 4.89
CA LEU A 75 5.60 -17.16 5.36
C LEU A 75 6.59 -16.65 6.44
N THR A 76 6.77 -15.33 6.56
CA THR A 76 7.79 -14.75 7.46
C THR A 76 7.25 -14.29 8.81
N GLY A 77 5.97 -14.37 9.06
CA GLY A 77 5.36 -13.91 10.32
C GLY A 77 4.00 -14.53 10.60
N ASP A 78 3.65 -14.45 11.87
CA ASP A 78 2.29 -14.74 12.34
C ASP A 78 1.32 -13.61 12.00
N LEU A 79 0.04 -13.89 12.12
CA LEU A 79 -1.04 -12.95 11.74
C LEU A 79 -0.95 -11.63 12.51
N GLU A 80 -0.58 -11.69 13.79
CA GLU A 80 -0.46 -10.52 14.67
C GLU A 80 0.65 -9.59 14.17
N THR A 81 1.83 -10.13 13.92
CA THR A 81 2.98 -9.37 13.43
C THR A 81 2.72 -8.75 12.05
N LEU A 82 2.05 -9.49 11.16
CA LEU A 82 1.65 -8.96 9.85
C LEU A 82 0.65 -7.82 9.98
N SER A 83 -0.36 -7.98 10.84
CA SER A 83 -1.37 -6.95 11.09
C SER A 83 -0.72 -5.68 11.67
N ASN A 84 0.14 -5.80 12.66
CA ASN A 84 0.85 -4.67 13.26
C ASN A 84 1.76 -3.95 12.24
N THR A 85 2.42 -4.71 11.36
CA THR A 85 3.24 -4.13 10.28
C THR A 85 2.39 -3.33 9.30
N VAL A 86 1.22 -3.83 8.92
CA VAL A 86 0.27 -3.10 8.04
C VAL A 86 -0.22 -1.83 8.72
N VAL A 87 -0.58 -1.90 10.00
CA VAL A 87 -1.01 -0.72 10.79
C VAL A 87 0.09 0.34 10.84
N LEU A 88 1.35 -0.04 11.08
CA LEU A 88 2.48 0.87 11.08
C LEU A 88 2.62 1.59 9.72
N LEU A 89 2.60 0.84 8.61
CA LEU A 89 2.72 1.41 7.26
C LEU A 89 1.55 2.35 6.93
N LEU A 90 0.32 2.00 7.36
CA LEU A 90 -0.85 2.87 7.21
C LEU A 90 -0.72 4.16 8.03
N LEU A 91 -0.23 4.08 9.27
CA LEU A 91 0.03 5.27 10.10
C LEU A 91 1.05 6.21 9.45
N LEU A 92 2.13 5.66 8.88
CA LEU A 92 3.12 6.46 8.14
C LEU A 92 2.52 7.09 6.88
N LEU A 93 1.67 6.36 6.16
CA LEU A 93 0.94 6.88 5.01
C LEU A 93 0.00 8.03 5.42
N PHE A 94 -0.77 7.86 6.49
CA PHE A 94 -1.65 8.90 7.00
C PHE A 94 -0.88 10.12 7.51
N LEU A 95 0.25 9.91 8.18
CA LEU A 95 1.14 10.99 8.61
C LEU A 95 1.61 11.81 7.40
N SER A 96 2.08 11.14 6.35
CA SER A 96 2.51 11.77 5.10
C SER A 96 1.38 12.53 4.42
N THR A 97 0.21 11.91 4.27
CA THR A 97 -0.95 12.50 3.61
C THR A 97 -1.48 13.72 4.37
N ASN A 98 -1.63 13.64 5.69
CA ASN A 98 -2.09 14.77 6.51
C ASN A 98 -1.07 15.92 6.50
N THR A 99 0.23 15.61 6.49
CA THR A 99 1.29 16.62 6.34
C THR A 99 1.20 17.30 4.98
N ALA A 100 1.03 16.52 3.91
CA ALA A 100 0.86 17.05 2.56
C ALA A 100 -0.38 17.98 2.47
N VAL A 101 -1.51 17.59 3.06
CA VAL A 101 -2.71 18.44 3.13
C VAL A 101 -2.41 19.76 3.81
N LEU A 102 -1.68 19.78 4.93
CA LEU A 102 -1.33 21.00 5.64
C LEU A 102 -0.38 21.90 4.83
N VAL A 103 0.57 21.31 4.11
CA VAL A 103 1.53 22.06 3.27
C VAL A 103 0.84 22.63 2.04
N LEU A 104 0.06 21.83 1.30
CA LEU A 104 -0.66 22.26 0.10
C LEU A 104 -1.75 23.29 0.39
N ARG A 105 -2.20 23.37 1.62
CA ARG A 105 -3.20 24.38 2.03
C ARG A 105 -2.70 25.82 1.89
N LYS A 106 -1.37 26.02 1.82
CA LYS A 106 -0.76 27.34 1.57
C LYS A 106 -0.92 27.79 0.12
N ASP A 107 -1.09 26.85 -0.82
CA ASP A 107 -1.36 27.17 -2.22
C ASP A 107 -2.79 27.68 -2.39
N ARG A 108 -2.90 28.94 -2.84
CA ARG A 108 -4.19 29.55 -3.17
C ARG A 108 -4.61 29.06 -4.55
N VAL A 109 -5.57 28.15 -4.58
CA VAL A 109 -6.27 27.80 -5.82
C VAL A 109 -7.43 28.78 -6.02
N ASP A 110 -7.57 29.30 -7.21
CA ASP A 110 -8.48 30.40 -7.59
C ASP A 110 -9.97 29.97 -7.69
N HIS A 111 -10.32 28.79 -7.19
CA HIS A 111 -11.68 28.26 -7.22
C HIS A 111 -12.25 28.08 -5.82
N ASP A 112 -13.53 28.39 -5.64
CA ASP A 112 -14.28 28.10 -4.42
C ASP A 112 -14.31 26.58 -4.19
N HIS A 113 -13.56 26.11 -3.19
CA HIS A 113 -13.51 24.72 -2.80
C HIS A 113 -13.73 24.56 -1.30
N PHE A 114 -14.32 23.43 -0.92
CA PHE A 114 -14.54 23.11 0.48
C PHE A 114 -13.19 23.01 1.22
N ARG A 115 -13.00 23.84 2.24
CA ARG A 115 -11.81 23.83 3.11
C ARG A 115 -12.15 23.16 4.42
N THR A 116 -11.63 21.99 4.63
CA THR A 116 -11.72 21.29 5.93
C THR A 116 -11.11 22.15 7.05
N PRO A 117 -11.74 22.27 8.25
CA PRO A 117 -11.14 22.97 9.39
C PRO A 117 -9.73 22.42 9.71
N VAL A 118 -8.78 23.32 10.06
CA VAL A 118 -7.37 22.94 10.37
C VAL A 118 -7.27 21.96 11.54
N VAL A 119 -8.23 22.01 12.44
CA VAL A 119 -8.29 21.17 13.63
C VAL A 119 -8.30 19.67 13.28
N LEU A 120 -9.03 19.27 12.22
CA LEU A 120 -9.13 17.87 11.83
C LEU A 120 -7.80 17.22 11.38
N PRO A 121 -7.03 17.81 10.44
CA PRO A 121 -5.72 17.27 10.09
C PRO A 121 -4.72 17.29 11.24
N VAL A 122 -4.78 18.30 12.11
CA VAL A 122 -3.89 18.37 13.28
C VAL A 122 -4.22 17.28 14.30
N LEU A 123 -5.50 17.05 14.60
CA LEU A 123 -5.93 15.95 15.45
C LEU A 123 -5.52 14.59 14.86
N ALA A 124 -5.67 14.41 13.55
CA ALA A 124 -5.23 13.21 12.85
C ALA A 124 -3.71 12.99 12.98
N LEU A 125 -2.90 14.06 12.84
CA LEU A 125 -1.46 13.98 13.03
C LEU A 125 -1.08 13.61 14.47
N VAL A 126 -1.69 14.25 15.46
CA VAL A 126 -1.44 13.96 16.87
C VAL A 126 -1.80 12.50 17.19
N SER A 127 -2.96 12.03 16.76
CA SER A 127 -3.37 10.64 16.98
C SER A 127 -2.44 9.64 16.28
N CYS A 128 -2.01 9.92 15.04
CA CYS A 128 -1.03 9.07 14.34
C CYS A 128 0.31 9.01 15.10
N VAL A 129 0.82 10.15 15.58
CA VAL A 129 2.07 10.16 16.35
C VAL A 129 1.94 9.39 17.66
N VAL A 130 0.85 9.57 18.40
CA VAL A 130 0.58 8.80 19.64
C VAL A 130 0.53 7.30 19.35
N LEU A 131 -0.17 6.88 18.30
CA LEU A 131 -0.26 5.47 17.92
C LEU A 131 1.09 4.89 17.45
N LEU A 132 1.92 5.69 16.77
CA LEU A 132 3.27 5.29 16.37
C LEU A 132 4.19 5.03 17.57
N THR A 133 4.05 5.80 18.66
CA THR A 133 4.85 5.57 19.88
C THR A 133 4.46 4.30 20.63
N GLN A 134 3.29 3.75 20.37
CA GLN A 134 2.80 2.52 20.98
C GLN A 134 3.21 1.25 20.21
N GLN A 135 3.86 1.39 19.06
CA GLN A 135 4.29 0.27 18.24
C GLN A 135 5.57 -0.37 18.79
N GLU A 136 5.61 -1.70 18.79
CA GLU A 136 6.78 -2.48 19.23
C GLU A 136 7.99 -2.29 18.31
N ALA A 137 9.21 -2.37 18.88
CA ALA A 137 10.45 -2.22 18.13
C ALA A 137 10.60 -3.22 16.97
N GLY A 138 10.12 -4.46 17.14
CA GLY A 138 10.13 -5.48 16.09
C GLY A 138 9.30 -5.09 14.86
N VAL A 139 8.15 -4.44 15.08
CA VAL A 139 7.28 -3.93 14.02
C VAL A 139 7.95 -2.79 13.27
N TRP A 140 8.66 -1.91 13.99
CA TRP A 140 9.44 -0.81 13.38
C TRP A 140 10.54 -1.32 12.46
N ILE A 141 11.30 -2.33 12.87
CA ILE A 141 12.36 -2.92 12.03
C ILE A 141 11.78 -3.45 10.73
N ARG A 142 10.70 -4.22 10.79
CA ARG A 142 10.03 -4.77 9.59
C ARG A 142 9.44 -3.68 8.69
N GLY A 143 8.75 -2.70 9.28
CA GLY A 143 8.19 -1.58 8.54
C GLY A 143 9.25 -0.76 7.82
N LEU A 144 10.37 -0.46 8.49
CA LEU A 144 11.50 0.26 7.91
C LEU A 144 12.20 -0.54 6.80
N LEU A 145 12.33 -1.86 6.95
CA LEU A 145 12.87 -2.72 5.88
C LEU A 145 11.99 -2.70 4.64
N LEU A 146 10.67 -2.79 4.79
CA LEU A 146 9.73 -2.72 3.67
C LEU A 146 9.74 -1.33 3.01
N LEU A 147 9.80 -0.27 3.80
CA LEU A 147 9.92 1.10 3.30
C LEU A 147 11.26 1.30 2.56
N GLY A 148 12.35 0.80 3.12
CA GLY A 148 13.67 0.81 2.50
C GLY A 148 13.68 0.09 1.16
N LEU A 149 13.04 -1.09 1.09
CA LEU A 149 12.87 -1.82 -0.16
C LEU A 149 12.12 -0.99 -1.21
N GLY A 150 11.03 -0.32 -0.82
CA GLY A 150 10.28 0.58 -1.70
C GLY A 150 11.13 1.74 -2.23
N VAL A 151 11.91 2.36 -1.35
CA VAL A 151 12.83 3.46 -1.72
C VAL A 151 13.92 2.97 -2.67
N VAL A 152 14.51 1.81 -2.43
CA VAL A 152 15.52 1.21 -3.32
C VAL A 152 14.92 0.95 -4.70
N LEU A 153 13.72 0.35 -4.78
CA LEU A 153 13.02 0.13 -6.05
C LEU A 153 12.77 1.44 -6.81
N TYR A 154 12.39 2.49 -6.09
CA TYR A 154 12.20 3.82 -6.68
C TYR A 154 13.51 4.36 -7.27
N PHE A 155 14.62 4.32 -6.53
CA PHE A 155 15.90 4.81 -7.02
C PHE A 155 16.44 3.99 -8.20
N VAL A 156 16.29 2.67 -8.18
CA VAL A 156 16.67 1.79 -9.30
C VAL A 156 15.88 2.16 -10.55
N THR A 157 14.58 2.40 -10.40
CA THR A 157 13.71 2.80 -11.52
C THR A 157 14.09 4.18 -12.05
N ALA A 158 14.34 5.13 -11.18
CA ALA A 158 14.76 6.49 -11.56
C ALA A 158 16.12 6.48 -12.27
N ALA A 159 17.05 5.65 -11.83
CA ALA A 159 18.36 5.50 -12.46
C ALA A 159 18.28 4.87 -13.86
N THR A 160 17.47 3.81 -14.02
CA THR A 160 17.27 3.15 -15.33
C THR A 160 16.58 4.08 -16.33
N ARG A 161 15.61 4.90 -15.90
CA ARG A 161 14.97 5.91 -16.75
C ARG A 161 15.97 6.96 -17.26
N ARG A 162 16.83 7.48 -16.39
CA ARG A 162 17.85 8.46 -16.77
C ARG A 162 18.85 7.87 -17.78
N ALA A 163 19.22 6.61 -17.63
CA ALA A 163 20.11 5.92 -18.55
C ALA A 163 19.48 5.74 -19.93
N THR A 164 18.19 5.38 -19.98
CA THR A 164 17.46 5.21 -21.25
C THR A 164 17.24 6.55 -21.97
N ALA A 165 16.91 7.61 -21.23
CA ALA A 165 16.75 8.95 -21.81
C ALA A 165 18.07 9.49 -22.40
N ARG A 166 19.21 9.25 -21.76
CA ARG A 166 20.53 9.63 -22.29
C ARG A 166 20.87 8.89 -23.57
N ARG A 167 20.53 7.61 -23.71
CA ARG A 167 20.77 6.84 -24.94
C ARG A 167 19.88 7.31 -26.10
N ALA A 168 18.66 7.71 -25.86
CA ALA A 168 17.76 8.25 -26.87
C ALA A 168 18.18 9.64 -27.37
N GLY A 169 18.81 10.48 -26.52
CA GLY A 169 19.34 11.80 -26.91
C GLY A 169 20.67 11.77 -27.67
N SER A 170 21.39 10.64 -27.64
CA SER A 170 22.69 10.47 -28.33
C SER A 170 22.56 9.98 -29.79
N VAL A 171 21.35 9.68 -30.25
CA VAL A 171 21.04 9.16 -31.59
C VAL A 171 20.42 10.25 -32.51
N ARG A 172 20.28 11.46 -32.00
CA ARG A 172 19.94 12.66 -32.79
C ARG A 172 21.17 13.54 -32.96
#